data_00d7f93cd13ca711fbee77eb6b2e5a68
#
_entry.id   00d7f93cd13ca711fbee77eb6b2e5a68
#
_cell.length_a   1.000
_cell.length_b   1.000
_cell.length_c   1.000
_cell.angle_alpha   90.00
_cell.angle_beta   90.00
_cell.angle_gamma   90.00
#
_symmetry.space_group_name_H-M   'P 1'
#
loop_
_entity.id
_entity.type
_entity.pdbx_description
1 polymer ?
#
loop_
_entity_poly.entity_id
_entity_poly.type
_entity_poly.pdbx_seq_one_letter_code
_entity_poly.pdbx_strand_id
1 'polypeptide(L)'
;MTKDEVPEEVKKRNRELCEKYPFLIPRNRWSGMRITEAQNGGFWPGAHDEIPEYDWEDTELDDMPDGWRKAFGEQLCEELKQELLKAGGQEALDNYMIVQTKEKFGYLRWYDNGCTERWYSEILPKYEALSERTCIRCGKKAAFISTGWISPWCEDCAEEIHDRMVPIDEWFKPAEETAEEPDGEK
;
A
#
# COMPACT_ATOMS: atom_id res chain seq x y z
N MET A 1 -14.91 3.82 -24.69
CA MET A 1 -14.82 4.56 -23.43
C MET A 1 -13.51 5.32 -23.50
N THR A 2 -13.55 6.63 -23.58
CA THR A 2 -12.36 7.47 -23.47
C THR A 2 -11.85 7.29 -22.04
N LYS A 3 -10.59 6.87 -21.88
CA LYS A 3 -9.91 6.85 -20.60
C LYS A 3 -9.93 8.30 -20.12
N ASP A 4 -10.52 8.60 -18.98
CA ASP A 4 -10.50 9.96 -18.44
C ASP A 4 -9.03 10.33 -18.26
N GLU A 5 -8.61 11.41 -18.88
CA GLU A 5 -7.23 11.85 -18.89
C GLU A 5 -6.85 12.30 -17.47
N VAL A 6 -5.74 11.79 -16.94
CA VAL A 6 -5.29 12.14 -15.59
C VAL A 6 -4.92 13.64 -15.55
N PRO A 7 -5.43 14.43 -14.59
CA PRO A 7 -5.15 15.85 -14.49
C PRO A 7 -3.65 16.17 -14.37
N GLU A 8 -3.20 17.21 -15.04
CA GLU A 8 -1.77 17.64 -15.03
C GLU A 8 -1.21 17.91 -13.62
N GLU A 9 -2.03 18.36 -12.70
CA GLU A 9 -1.67 18.54 -11.29
C GLU A 9 -1.36 17.23 -10.59
N VAL A 10 -2.06 16.14 -10.95
CA VAL A 10 -1.79 14.80 -10.44
C VAL A 10 -0.48 14.27 -11.00
N LYS A 11 -0.25 14.42 -12.31
CA LYS A 11 1.00 14.03 -12.97
C LYS A 11 2.20 14.77 -12.38
N LYS A 12 2.06 16.08 -12.13
CA LYS A 12 3.10 16.89 -11.49
C LYS A 12 3.41 16.37 -10.08
N ARG A 13 2.39 16.11 -9.27
CA ARG A 13 2.56 15.54 -7.91
C ARG A 13 3.25 14.17 -7.97
N ASN A 14 2.84 13.31 -8.87
CA ASN A 14 3.41 11.98 -9.04
C ASN A 14 4.90 12.06 -9.42
N ARG A 15 5.28 12.99 -10.31
CA ARG A 15 6.68 13.27 -10.66
C ARG A 15 7.48 13.69 -9.43
N GLU A 16 6.99 14.66 -8.67
CA GLU A 16 7.64 15.14 -7.44
C GLU A 16 7.80 14.02 -6.40
N LEU A 17 6.79 13.15 -6.24
CA LEU A 17 6.87 11.97 -5.38
C LEU A 17 7.93 10.96 -5.85
N CYS A 18 7.98 10.68 -7.13
CA CYS A 18 8.96 9.75 -7.70
C CYS A 18 10.39 10.31 -7.68
N GLU A 19 10.58 11.62 -7.83
CA GLU A 19 11.86 12.28 -7.62
C GLU A 19 12.33 12.15 -6.16
N LYS A 20 11.42 12.30 -5.22
CA LYS A 20 11.70 12.14 -3.78
C LYS A 20 11.90 10.69 -3.38
N TYR A 21 11.14 9.77 -3.97
CA TYR A 21 11.10 8.34 -3.68
C TYR A 21 11.22 7.52 -4.97
N PRO A 22 12.44 7.27 -5.48
CA PRO A 22 12.65 6.62 -6.78
C PRO A 22 12.04 5.22 -6.92
N PHE A 23 11.78 4.55 -5.81
CA PHE A 23 11.11 3.25 -5.79
C PHE A 23 9.60 3.31 -6.10
N LEU A 24 9.02 4.52 -6.17
CA LEU A 24 7.63 4.71 -6.59
C LEU A 24 7.45 4.75 -8.11
N ILE A 25 8.54 4.81 -8.88
CA ILE A 25 8.46 4.71 -10.34
C ILE A 25 8.04 3.28 -10.69
N PRO A 26 6.91 3.10 -11.40
CA PRO A 26 6.44 1.78 -11.80
C PRO A 26 7.51 0.98 -12.53
N ARG A 27 7.59 -0.31 -12.23
CA ARG A 27 8.56 -1.22 -12.81
C ARG A 27 7.89 -2.42 -13.47
N ASN A 28 8.53 -2.94 -14.49
CA ASN A 28 8.16 -4.22 -15.04
C ASN A 28 8.52 -5.33 -14.04
N ARG A 29 7.52 -6.10 -13.59
CA ARG A 29 7.70 -7.16 -12.59
C ARG A 29 8.63 -8.30 -13.03
N TRP A 30 8.82 -8.48 -14.33
CA TRP A 30 9.66 -9.56 -14.89
C TRP A 30 11.11 -9.11 -15.10
N SER A 31 11.31 -7.90 -15.60
CA SER A 31 12.66 -7.38 -15.89
C SER A 31 13.24 -6.54 -14.75
N GLY A 32 12.41 -6.04 -13.82
CA GLY A 32 12.79 -5.06 -12.80
C GLY A 32 13.09 -3.65 -13.35
N MET A 33 12.99 -3.46 -14.67
CA MET A 33 13.26 -2.17 -15.31
C MET A 33 12.19 -1.13 -14.94
N ARG A 34 12.60 0.09 -14.63
CA ARG A 34 11.68 1.22 -14.47
C ARG A 34 11.03 1.55 -15.81
N ILE A 35 9.76 1.93 -15.78
CA ILE A 35 9.03 2.28 -17.00
C ILE A 35 9.69 3.46 -17.74
N THR A 36 10.33 4.38 -17.00
CA THR A 36 11.10 5.49 -17.55
C THR A 36 12.39 5.08 -18.28
N GLU A 37 12.89 3.87 -18.02
CA GLU A 37 14.10 3.31 -18.66
C GLU A 37 13.75 2.47 -19.90
N ALA A 38 12.48 2.19 -20.09
CA ALA A 38 11.97 1.29 -21.13
C ALA A 38 12.02 1.86 -22.55
N GLN A 39 12.32 3.14 -22.71
CA GLN A 39 12.34 3.87 -23.98
C GLN A 39 13.29 3.27 -25.06
N ASN A 40 14.14 2.32 -24.69
CA ASN A 40 15.08 1.65 -25.60
C ASN A 40 14.66 0.20 -25.92
N GLY A 41 13.38 -0.17 -25.88
CA GLY A 41 12.89 -1.47 -26.34
C GLY A 41 13.07 -2.64 -25.35
N GLY A 42 13.43 -2.38 -24.09
CA GLY A 42 13.74 -3.41 -23.09
C GLY A 42 12.59 -3.79 -22.14
N PHE A 43 11.43 -3.15 -22.22
CA PHE A 43 10.35 -3.36 -21.24
C PHE A 43 9.68 -4.75 -21.40
N TRP A 44 9.47 -5.18 -22.64
CA TRP A 44 9.00 -6.54 -22.95
C TRP A 44 9.97 -7.22 -23.92
N PRO A 45 10.54 -8.37 -23.58
CA PRO A 45 11.31 -9.15 -24.55
C PRO A 45 10.42 -9.48 -25.76
N GLY A 46 10.75 -8.92 -26.94
CA GLY A 46 9.99 -9.12 -28.18
C GLY A 46 8.95 -8.07 -28.53
N ALA A 47 8.75 -7.03 -27.71
CA ALA A 47 7.95 -5.87 -28.11
C ALA A 47 8.75 -5.01 -29.10
N HIS A 48 8.18 -4.79 -30.29
CA HIS A 48 8.76 -3.94 -31.34
C HIS A 48 8.05 -2.59 -31.45
N ASP A 49 7.02 -2.38 -30.62
CA ASP A 49 6.23 -1.15 -30.60
C ASP A 49 6.97 -0.06 -29.80
N GLU A 50 6.85 1.18 -30.27
CA GLU A 50 7.32 2.33 -29.52
C GLU A 50 6.56 2.40 -28.17
N ILE A 51 7.30 2.28 -27.06
CA ILE A 51 6.72 2.48 -25.73
C ILE A 51 6.53 3.97 -25.55
N PRO A 52 5.29 4.44 -25.27
CA PRO A 52 5.05 5.86 -25.04
C PRO A 52 5.91 6.36 -23.88
N GLU A 53 6.34 7.62 -23.97
CA GLU A 53 6.98 8.27 -22.83
C GLU A 53 6.05 8.20 -21.61
N TYR A 54 6.59 7.76 -20.48
CA TYR A 54 5.83 7.70 -19.24
C TYR A 54 5.46 9.11 -18.77
N ASP A 55 4.19 9.40 -18.66
CA ASP A 55 3.68 10.73 -18.41
C ASP A 55 3.19 10.95 -16.97
N TRP A 56 3.60 10.10 -16.05
CA TRP A 56 3.35 10.21 -14.60
C TRP A 56 1.88 10.05 -14.20
N GLU A 57 1.11 9.28 -14.96
CA GLU A 57 -0.30 9.02 -14.67
C GLU A 57 -0.49 8.30 -13.34
N ASP A 58 0.45 7.43 -12.94
CA ASP A 58 0.39 6.60 -11.75
C ASP A 58 1.77 6.46 -11.05
N THR A 59 1.79 5.88 -9.88
CA THR A 59 2.97 5.49 -9.12
C THR A 59 2.73 4.13 -8.45
N GLU A 60 3.76 3.44 -7.97
CA GLU A 60 3.59 2.21 -7.18
C GLU A 60 2.75 2.42 -5.89
N LEU A 61 2.57 3.68 -5.46
CA LEU A 61 1.73 4.00 -4.31
C LEU A 61 0.23 4.04 -4.65
N ASP A 62 -0.13 4.10 -5.92
CA ASP A 62 -1.53 4.14 -6.35
C ASP A 62 -2.25 2.78 -6.20
N ASP A 63 -1.51 1.69 -6.04
CA ASP A 63 -2.05 0.38 -5.65
C ASP A 63 -2.53 0.34 -4.17
N MET A 64 -2.12 1.33 -3.35
CA MET A 64 -2.60 1.49 -1.98
C MET A 64 -3.96 2.19 -1.95
N PRO A 65 -4.91 1.75 -1.11
CA PRO A 65 -6.18 2.45 -0.94
C PRO A 65 -6.02 3.94 -0.64
N ASP A 66 -6.89 4.76 -1.24
CA ASP A 66 -6.83 6.22 -1.16
C ASP A 66 -6.73 6.78 0.25
N GLY A 67 -7.48 6.21 1.19
CA GLY A 67 -7.47 6.67 2.58
C GLY A 67 -6.12 6.43 3.26
N TRP A 68 -5.54 5.27 3.04
CA TRP A 68 -4.24 4.95 3.63
C TRP A 68 -3.11 5.75 2.99
N ARG A 69 -3.16 5.89 1.65
CA ARG A 69 -2.23 6.74 0.91
C ARG A 69 -2.23 8.18 1.44
N LYS A 70 -3.42 8.76 1.67
CA LYS A 70 -3.59 10.10 2.24
C LYS A 70 -3.12 10.20 3.69
N ALA A 71 -3.40 9.19 4.51
CA ALA A 71 -3.13 9.23 5.94
C ALA A 71 -1.67 9.03 6.29
N PHE A 72 -0.98 8.09 5.63
CA PHE A 72 0.37 7.70 6.01
C PHE A 72 1.27 7.27 4.84
N GLY A 73 0.79 7.26 3.60
CA GLY A 73 1.56 6.76 2.44
C GLY A 73 2.92 7.46 2.29
N GLU A 74 2.96 8.78 2.37
CA GLU A 74 4.21 9.53 2.24
C GLU A 74 5.14 9.32 3.45
N GLN A 75 4.58 9.21 4.66
CA GLN A 75 5.37 8.93 5.86
C GLN A 75 6.01 7.53 5.81
N LEU A 76 5.27 6.52 5.33
CA LEU A 76 5.79 5.17 5.10
C LEU A 76 6.95 5.22 4.10
N CYS A 77 6.78 5.92 2.98
CA CYS A 77 7.84 6.07 1.97
C CYS A 77 9.09 6.77 2.53
N GLU A 78 8.92 7.78 3.38
CA GLU A 78 10.04 8.47 4.01
C GLU A 78 10.82 7.55 4.96
N GLU A 79 10.13 6.78 5.82
CA GLU A 79 10.79 5.83 6.72
C GLU A 79 11.49 4.71 5.95
N LEU A 80 10.88 4.20 4.88
CA LEU A 80 11.51 3.22 3.98
C LEU A 80 12.78 3.80 3.34
N LYS A 81 12.70 5.01 2.78
CA LYS A 81 13.86 5.69 2.19
C LYS A 81 15.03 5.83 3.18
N GLN A 82 14.73 6.28 4.40
CA GLN A 82 15.74 6.42 5.44
C GLN A 82 16.38 5.08 5.82
N GLU A 83 15.59 4.02 5.84
CA GLU A 83 16.08 2.67 6.15
C GLU A 83 16.98 2.14 5.03
N LEU A 84 16.59 2.31 3.76
CA LEU A 84 17.38 1.92 2.61
C LEU A 84 18.71 2.68 2.54
N LEU A 85 18.68 4.00 2.78
CA LEU A 85 19.89 4.83 2.80
C LEU A 85 20.87 4.42 3.91
N LYS A 86 20.37 4.01 5.07
CA LYS A 86 21.20 3.48 6.16
C LYS A 86 21.79 2.12 5.82
N ALA A 87 21.04 1.26 5.13
CA ALA A 87 21.44 -0.11 4.82
C ALA A 87 22.52 -0.20 3.75
N GLY A 88 22.42 0.60 2.68
CA GLY A 88 23.32 0.50 1.52
C GLY A 88 23.42 1.78 0.70
N GLY A 89 23.01 2.92 1.27
CA GLY A 89 23.11 4.21 0.60
C GLY A 89 22.24 4.33 -0.65
N GLN A 90 22.71 5.11 -1.60
CA GLN A 90 21.98 5.35 -2.85
C GLN A 90 21.77 4.07 -3.67
N GLU A 91 22.73 3.14 -3.65
CA GLU A 91 22.64 1.87 -4.35
C GLU A 91 21.47 1.02 -3.86
N ALA A 92 21.26 0.94 -2.54
CA ALA A 92 20.11 0.23 -1.97
C ALA A 92 18.78 0.88 -2.37
N LEU A 93 18.75 2.22 -2.37
CA LEU A 93 17.56 2.98 -2.77
C LEU A 93 17.23 2.77 -4.25
N ASP A 94 18.23 2.73 -5.13
CA ASP A 94 18.04 2.57 -6.57
C ASP A 94 17.63 1.14 -6.95
N ASN A 95 18.11 0.14 -6.20
CA ASN A 95 17.83 -1.27 -6.44
C ASN A 95 16.54 -1.76 -5.76
N TYR A 96 15.99 -1.00 -4.81
CA TYR A 96 14.75 -1.38 -4.15
C TYR A 96 13.57 -1.34 -5.11
N MET A 97 12.70 -2.34 -5.01
CA MET A 97 11.53 -2.48 -5.87
C MET A 97 10.32 -2.92 -5.04
N ILE A 98 9.24 -2.17 -5.14
CA ILE A 98 7.93 -2.61 -4.69
C ILE A 98 7.41 -3.64 -5.69
N VAL A 99 7.11 -4.84 -5.22
CA VAL A 99 6.57 -5.92 -6.04
C VAL A 99 5.05 -5.84 -6.11
N GLN A 100 4.42 -5.53 -4.99
CA GLN A 100 2.98 -5.35 -4.91
C GLN A 100 2.59 -4.64 -3.61
N THR A 101 1.72 -3.66 -3.71
CA THR A 101 0.99 -3.08 -2.58
C THR A 101 -0.50 -3.37 -2.76
N LYS A 102 -1.20 -3.77 -1.71
CA LYS A 102 -2.65 -3.99 -1.77
C LYS A 102 -3.31 -4.01 -0.40
N GLU A 103 -4.62 -3.86 -0.42
CA GLU A 103 -5.49 -4.23 0.70
C GLU A 103 -5.74 -5.74 0.70
N LYS A 104 -5.75 -6.38 1.87
CA LYS A 104 -6.24 -7.73 2.05
C LYS A 104 -6.82 -7.91 3.46
N PHE A 105 -8.12 -8.23 3.53
CA PHE A 105 -8.85 -8.42 4.78
C PHE A 105 -8.78 -7.22 5.74
N GLY A 106 -8.87 -6.03 5.19
CA GLY A 106 -8.92 -4.78 5.97
C GLY A 106 -7.58 -4.23 6.39
N TYR A 107 -6.44 -4.80 5.93
CA TYR A 107 -5.13 -4.28 6.24
C TYR A 107 -4.16 -4.27 5.06
N LEU A 108 -3.10 -3.45 5.20
CA LEU A 108 -2.06 -3.25 4.21
C LEU A 108 -1.24 -4.53 4.02
N ARG A 109 -0.98 -4.85 2.76
CA ARG A 109 0.04 -5.81 2.33
C ARG A 109 1.05 -5.10 1.46
N TRP A 110 2.30 -5.25 1.83
CA TRP A 110 3.44 -4.70 1.12
C TRP A 110 4.43 -5.81 0.80
N TYR A 111 4.72 -5.98 -0.48
CA TYR A 111 5.69 -6.96 -0.98
C TYR A 111 6.77 -6.23 -1.75
N ASP A 112 8.02 -6.59 -1.51
CA ASP A 112 9.19 -5.98 -2.13
C ASP A 112 10.27 -7.02 -2.46
N ASN A 113 11.37 -6.58 -3.07
CA ASN A 113 12.49 -7.43 -3.44
C ASN A 113 13.53 -7.62 -2.32
N GLY A 114 13.25 -7.15 -1.12
CA GLY A 114 14.10 -7.25 0.07
C GLY A 114 14.52 -5.91 0.66
N CYS A 115 14.46 -5.83 1.99
CA CYS A 115 14.89 -4.69 2.78
C CYS A 115 15.62 -5.17 4.04
N THR A 116 15.76 -4.32 5.05
CA THR A 116 16.42 -4.65 6.32
C THR A 116 15.51 -5.47 7.24
N GLU A 117 16.10 -6.17 8.20
CA GLU A 117 15.34 -6.86 9.26
C GLU A 117 14.44 -5.87 10.01
N ARG A 118 14.94 -4.67 10.30
CA ARG A 118 14.19 -3.63 11.01
C ARG A 118 12.95 -3.17 10.22
N TRP A 119 13.05 -3.11 8.88
CA TRP A 119 11.89 -2.83 8.03
C TRP A 119 10.76 -3.82 8.29
N TYR A 120 11.06 -5.11 8.28
CA TYR A 120 10.05 -6.17 8.44
C TYR A 120 9.61 -6.41 9.88
N SER A 121 10.47 -6.13 10.88
CA SER A 121 10.15 -6.40 12.29
C SER A 121 9.52 -5.22 13.02
N GLU A 122 9.76 -3.99 12.59
CA GLU A 122 9.32 -2.80 13.31
C GLU A 122 8.51 -1.82 12.42
N ILE A 123 9.07 -1.45 11.25
CA ILE A 123 8.52 -0.33 10.47
C ILE A 123 7.26 -0.76 9.71
N LEU A 124 7.36 -1.78 8.89
CA LEU A 124 6.21 -2.27 8.11
C LEU A 124 5.04 -2.72 8.99
N PRO A 125 5.24 -3.53 10.06
CA PRO A 125 4.15 -3.92 10.97
C PRO A 125 3.45 -2.74 11.63
N LYS A 126 4.13 -1.64 11.90
CA LYS A 126 3.51 -0.40 12.40
C LYS A 126 2.47 0.14 11.41
N TYR A 127 2.79 0.16 10.13
CA TYR A 127 1.87 0.64 9.08
C TYR A 127 0.76 -0.37 8.76
N GLU A 128 1.06 -1.67 8.83
CA GLU A 128 0.03 -2.72 8.74
C GLU A 128 -1.00 -2.56 9.86
N ALA A 129 -0.58 -2.40 11.11
CA ALA A 129 -1.47 -2.16 12.24
C ALA A 129 -2.21 -0.81 12.15
N LEU A 130 -1.56 0.24 11.62
CA LEU A 130 -2.18 1.54 11.41
C LEU A 130 -3.29 1.46 10.35
N SER A 131 -3.09 0.67 9.31
CA SER A 131 -4.06 0.51 8.22
C SER A 131 -5.38 -0.07 8.71
N GLU A 132 -5.36 -1.02 9.65
CA GLU A 132 -6.55 -1.62 10.25
C GLU A 132 -7.41 -0.62 11.03
N ARG A 133 -6.82 0.51 11.43
CA ARG A 133 -7.48 1.57 12.22
C ARG A 133 -7.67 2.87 11.45
N THR A 134 -7.42 2.85 10.15
CA THR A 134 -7.52 4.00 9.25
C THR A 134 -8.57 3.73 8.18
N CYS A 135 -9.54 4.64 8.05
CA CYS A 135 -10.59 4.53 7.03
C CYS A 135 -9.98 4.35 5.65
N ILE A 136 -10.38 3.28 4.98
CA ILE A 136 -9.84 2.88 3.67
C ILE A 136 -10.12 3.94 2.58
N ARG A 137 -11.20 4.72 2.70
CA ARG A 137 -11.63 5.72 1.71
C ARG A 137 -11.02 7.10 1.93
N CYS A 138 -11.07 7.62 3.18
CA CYS A 138 -10.74 9.02 3.43
C CYS A 138 -9.52 9.27 4.32
N GLY A 139 -8.99 8.23 4.99
CA GLY A 139 -7.83 8.34 5.86
C GLY A 139 -8.10 8.82 7.29
N LYS A 140 -9.35 9.12 7.65
CA LYS A 140 -9.73 9.41 9.05
C LYS A 140 -9.57 8.15 9.91
N LYS A 141 -9.56 8.33 11.24
CA LYS A 141 -9.61 7.19 12.18
C LYS A 141 -10.85 6.33 11.89
N ALA A 142 -10.66 5.02 11.79
CA ALA A 142 -11.77 4.09 11.62
C ALA A 142 -12.56 3.91 12.92
N ALA A 143 -13.87 3.77 12.78
CA ALA A 143 -14.81 3.48 13.85
C ALA A 143 -15.43 2.08 13.72
N PHE A 144 -15.48 1.56 12.49
CA PHE A 144 -16.14 0.30 12.16
C PHE A 144 -15.30 -0.56 11.22
N ILE A 145 -15.58 -1.86 11.22
CA ILE A 145 -15.13 -2.82 10.21
C ILE A 145 -16.37 -3.37 9.49
N SER A 146 -16.37 -3.36 8.16
CA SER A 146 -17.39 -4.07 7.35
C SER A 146 -17.11 -5.57 7.34
N THR A 147 -18.15 -6.41 7.29
CA THR A 147 -18.00 -7.87 7.42
C THR A 147 -18.19 -8.65 6.12
N GLY A 148 -18.82 -8.07 5.10
CA GLY A 148 -18.94 -8.67 3.77
C GLY A 148 -17.61 -8.58 3.03
N TRP A 149 -17.16 -7.37 2.73
CA TRP A 149 -15.78 -7.09 2.35
C TRP A 149 -15.09 -6.44 3.54
N ILE A 150 -14.21 -7.16 4.20
CA ILE A 150 -13.57 -6.73 5.44
C ILE A 150 -12.72 -5.48 5.17
N SER A 151 -13.14 -4.32 5.69
CA SER A 151 -12.44 -3.04 5.52
C SER A 151 -12.75 -2.07 6.65
N PRO A 152 -11.78 -1.22 7.03
CA PRO A 152 -11.97 -0.21 8.07
C PRO A 152 -12.64 1.05 7.52
N TRP A 153 -13.64 1.58 8.24
CA TRP A 153 -14.44 2.75 7.88
C TRP A 153 -14.55 3.73 9.04
N CYS A 154 -14.47 5.04 8.76
CA CYS A 154 -14.87 6.06 9.72
C CYS A 154 -16.40 6.21 9.76
N GLU A 155 -16.93 6.93 10.74
CA GLU A 155 -18.37 7.14 10.89
C GLU A 155 -19.02 7.66 9.60
N ASP A 156 -18.49 8.77 9.05
CA ASP A 156 -19.06 9.40 7.86
C ASP A 156 -19.09 8.47 6.64
N CYS A 157 -18.00 7.73 6.41
CA CYS A 157 -17.90 6.86 5.23
C CYS A 157 -18.72 5.57 5.40
N ALA A 158 -18.92 5.09 6.62
CA ALA A 158 -19.71 3.90 6.91
C ALA A 158 -21.20 4.09 6.60
N GLU A 159 -21.74 5.31 6.73
CA GLU A 159 -23.14 5.63 6.42
C GLU A 159 -23.48 5.39 4.94
N GLU A 160 -22.50 5.47 4.04
CA GLU A 160 -22.69 5.26 2.61
C GLU A 160 -22.52 3.79 2.18
N ILE A 161 -22.11 2.91 3.09
CA ILE A 161 -21.79 1.51 2.79
C ILE A 161 -22.94 0.60 3.22
N HIS A 162 -23.51 -0.09 2.25
CA HIS A 162 -24.57 -1.08 2.48
C HIS A 162 -24.00 -2.44 2.89
N ASP A 163 -23.32 -2.49 4.04
CA ASP A 163 -22.76 -3.71 4.60
C ASP A 163 -22.99 -3.73 6.13
N ARG A 164 -22.89 -4.91 6.72
CA ARG A 164 -22.92 -5.06 8.17
C ARG A 164 -21.62 -4.49 8.76
N MET A 165 -21.77 -3.56 9.68
CA MET A 165 -20.67 -2.91 10.39
C MET A 165 -20.55 -3.45 11.81
N VAL A 166 -19.31 -3.70 12.23
CA VAL A 166 -18.95 -4.07 13.61
C VAL A 166 -18.08 -2.94 14.16
N PRO A 167 -18.36 -2.43 15.38
CA PRO A 167 -17.48 -1.45 16.02
C PRO A 167 -16.04 -1.96 16.10
N ILE A 168 -15.09 -1.09 15.80
CA ILE A 168 -13.66 -1.48 15.70
C ILE A 168 -13.14 -2.08 17.02
N ASP A 169 -13.58 -1.54 18.16
CA ASP A 169 -13.18 -2.03 19.48
C ASP A 169 -13.78 -3.42 19.80
N GLU A 170 -14.91 -3.76 19.19
CA GLU A 170 -15.50 -5.09 19.29
C GLU A 170 -14.77 -6.08 18.38
N TRP A 171 -14.40 -5.65 17.17
CA TRP A 171 -13.68 -6.47 16.20
C TRP A 171 -12.33 -6.95 16.70
N PHE A 172 -11.57 -6.09 17.41
CA PHE A 172 -10.25 -6.39 17.95
C PHE A 172 -10.26 -6.90 19.40
N LYS A 173 -11.43 -7.21 19.99
CA LYS A 173 -11.44 -7.88 21.29
C LYS A 173 -10.81 -9.25 21.17
N PRO A 174 -9.94 -9.66 22.13
CA PRO A 174 -9.49 -11.03 22.23
C PRO A 174 -10.73 -11.94 22.36
N ALA A 175 -10.73 -13.08 21.67
CA ALA A 175 -11.72 -14.13 21.96
C ALA A 175 -11.57 -14.48 23.46
N GLU A 176 -12.64 -14.30 24.25
CA GLU A 176 -12.66 -14.80 25.62
C GLU A 176 -12.40 -16.30 25.53
N GLU A 177 -11.35 -16.80 26.21
CA GLU A 177 -11.17 -18.22 26.42
C GLU A 177 -12.47 -18.75 27.01
N THR A 178 -13.23 -19.48 26.21
CA THR A 178 -14.35 -20.27 26.72
C THR A 178 -13.72 -21.30 27.65
N ALA A 179 -13.84 -21.03 28.95
CA ALA A 179 -13.48 -21.99 29.96
C ALA A 179 -14.32 -23.27 29.71
N GLU A 180 -13.68 -24.28 29.13
CA GLU A 180 -14.21 -25.63 29.16
C GLU A 180 -14.32 -26.02 30.64
N GLU A 181 -15.56 -26.04 31.17
CA GLU A 181 -15.81 -26.66 32.43
C GLU A 181 -15.42 -28.17 32.31
N PRO A 182 -14.56 -28.68 33.19
CA PRO A 182 -14.22 -30.09 33.15
C PRO A 182 -15.50 -30.88 33.43
N ASP A 183 -15.91 -31.74 32.47
CA ASP A 183 -16.97 -32.70 32.63
C ASP A 183 -16.71 -33.51 33.90
N GLY A 184 -17.59 -33.28 34.89
CA GLY A 184 -17.59 -34.04 36.14
C GLY A 184 -17.87 -35.50 35.88
N GLU A 185 -16.91 -36.34 36.21
CA GLU A 185 -17.10 -37.79 36.37
C GLU A 185 -18.28 -38.11 37.29
N LYS A 186 -19.19 -38.91 36.77
CA LYS A 186 -20.04 -39.79 37.58
C LYS A 186 -20.07 -41.18 36.98
#